data_1dc0022f805ab09b9f09f07bd9c436da
#
_entry.id   1dc0022f805ab09b9f09f07bd9c436da
#
_cell.length_a   1.000
_cell.length_b   1.000
_cell.length_c   1.000
_cell.angle_alpha   90.00
_cell.angle_beta   90.00
_cell.angle_gamma   90.00
#
_symmetry.space_group_name_H-M   'P 1'
#
loop_
_entity.id
_entity.type
_entity.pdbx_description
1 polymer ?
#
loop_
_entity_poly.entity_id
_entity_poly.type
_entity_poly.pdbx_seq_one_letter_code
_entity_poly.pdbx_strand_id
1 'polypeptide(L)'
;MFGLIKRWKALSALGIMGINRRNADYVPKYNQRHLYPIVDDKIITKQRAIEAGIHVPEMYGIISTEKEIERLPEIIGERSDFVIKPAQGAGGDGILVIADRFEGRYKTVSGRIISHGEIEHQLSSILTGLYSLGGHRDRALIEYRVTPDQIFKSISYEGVPDIRIIVLMGYPVMAML
;
A
#
# COMPACT_ATOMS: atom_id res chain seq x y z
N MET A 1 35.03 -18.87 2.85
CA MET A 1 33.95 -19.50 3.61
C MET A 1 34.07 -19.25 5.12
N PHE A 2 35.22 -19.44 5.76
CA PHE A 2 35.45 -19.23 7.22
C PHE A 2 35.11 -17.82 7.73
N GLY A 3 35.35 -16.76 6.95
CA GLY A 3 35.07 -15.39 7.36
C GLY A 3 33.56 -15.05 7.50
N LEU A 4 32.72 -15.65 6.67
CA LEU A 4 31.24 -15.46 6.72
C LEU A 4 30.65 -16.12 7.97
N ILE A 5 31.12 -17.35 8.31
CA ILE A 5 30.66 -18.08 9.50
C ILE A 5 31.05 -17.32 10.77
N LYS A 6 32.28 -16.76 10.82
CA LYS A 6 32.75 -15.95 11.97
C LYS A 6 31.89 -14.68 12.15
N ARG A 7 31.60 -13.98 11.05
CA ARG A 7 30.73 -12.79 11.07
C ARG A 7 29.31 -13.14 11.51
N TRP A 8 28.74 -14.22 10.97
CA TRP A 8 27.41 -14.68 11.37
C TRP A 8 27.33 -15.02 12.86
N LYS A 9 28.33 -15.74 13.42
CA LYS A 9 28.40 -16.04 14.85
C LYS A 9 28.52 -14.77 15.69
N ALA A 10 29.34 -13.80 15.28
CA ALA A 10 29.48 -12.52 15.97
C ALA A 10 28.15 -11.72 15.98
N LEU A 11 27.44 -11.62 14.85
CA LEU A 11 26.15 -10.97 14.77
C LEU A 11 25.10 -11.69 15.62
N SER A 12 25.08 -13.01 15.59
CA SER A 12 24.17 -13.81 16.42
C SER A 12 24.44 -13.64 17.93
N ALA A 13 25.71 -13.51 18.32
CA ALA A 13 26.10 -13.24 19.73
C ALA A 13 25.66 -11.84 20.20
N LEU A 14 25.54 -10.88 19.28
CA LEU A 14 24.97 -9.54 19.53
C LEU A 14 23.42 -9.52 19.55
N GLY A 15 22.78 -10.69 19.42
CA GLY A 15 21.31 -10.79 19.39
C GLY A 15 20.70 -10.50 18.02
N ILE A 16 21.49 -10.26 16.98
CA ILE A 16 20.97 -10.04 15.62
C ILE A 16 20.42 -11.34 15.07
N MET A 17 19.15 -11.32 14.69
CA MET A 17 18.40 -12.47 14.20
C MET A 17 18.38 -12.50 12.68
N GLY A 18 18.70 -13.64 12.09
CA GLY A 18 18.53 -13.87 10.66
C GLY A 18 17.06 -13.98 10.27
N ILE A 19 16.73 -13.63 9.01
CA ILE A 19 15.36 -13.60 8.49
C ILE A 19 14.64 -14.94 8.65
N ASN A 20 15.31 -16.05 8.44
CA ASN A 20 14.70 -17.38 8.57
C ASN A 20 14.26 -17.67 10.01
N ARG A 21 15.09 -17.33 10.98
CA ARG A 21 14.75 -17.48 12.40
C ARG A 21 13.62 -16.55 12.81
N ARG A 22 13.66 -15.29 12.34
CA ARG A 22 12.54 -14.35 12.53
C ARG A 22 11.23 -14.94 12.02
N ASN A 23 11.25 -15.46 10.79
CA ASN A 23 10.04 -15.99 10.13
C ASN A 23 9.56 -17.32 10.73
N ALA A 24 10.44 -18.15 11.29
CA ALA A 24 10.06 -19.43 11.89
C ALA A 24 9.63 -19.28 13.37
N ASP A 25 10.41 -18.54 14.18
CA ASP A 25 10.26 -18.55 15.63
C ASP A 25 9.40 -17.39 16.15
N TYR A 26 9.37 -16.25 15.43
CA TYR A 26 8.74 -15.02 15.94
C TYR A 26 7.45 -14.65 15.19
N VAL A 27 7.49 -14.64 13.87
CA VAL A 27 6.31 -14.19 13.10
C VAL A 27 5.08 -15.05 13.41
N PRO A 28 5.11 -16.39 13.34
CA PRO A 28 3.92 -17.19 13.62
C PRO A 28 3.46 -17.13 15.09
N LYS A 29 4.41 -16.89 16.01
CA LYS A 29 4.13 -16.83 17.44
C LYS A 29 3.38 -15.55 17.82
N TYR A 30 3.75 -14.41 17.25
CA TYR A 30 3.22 -13.10 17.62
C TYR A 30 2.20 -12.54 16.62
N ASN A 31 2.12 -13.13 15.41
CA ASN A 31 1.18 -12.75 14.37
C ASN A 31 0.45 -13.99 13.87
N GLN A 32 -0.74 -14.20 14.36
CA GLN A 32 -1.55 -15.37 14.00
C GLN A 32 -2.02 -15.25 12.53
N ARG A 33 -1.87 -16.31 11.75
CA ARG A 33 -2.15 -16.30 10.31
C ARG A 33 -3.56 -15.87 9.92
N HIS A 34 -4.55 -16.19 10.74
CA HIS A 34 -5.93 -15.78 10.47
C HIS A 34 -6.17 -14.27 10.57
N LEU A 35 -5.22 -13.52 11.17
CA LEU A 35 -5.25 -12.06 11.26
C LEU A 35 -4.56 -11.37 10.06
N TYR A 36 -3.84 -12.11 9.22
CA TYR A 36 -3.11 -11.53 8.07
C TYR A 36 -4.03 -10.76 7.12
N PRO A 37 -5.24 -11.23 6.77
CA PRO A 37 -6.13 -10.46 5.90
C PRO A 37 -6.45 -9.06 6.40
N ILE A 38 -6.38 -8.83 7.72
CA ILE A 38 -6.65 -7.51 8.33
C ILE A 38 -5.57 -6.48 7.92
N VAL A 39 -4.34 -6.93 7.65
CA VAL A 39 -3.20 -6.06 7.30
C VAL A 39 -2.77 -6.19 5.85
N ASP A 40 -3.05 -7.32 5.22
CA ASP A 40 -2.68 -7.57 3.82
C ASP A 40 -3.67 -6.92 2.84
N ASP A 41 -4.94 -6.77 3.25
CA ASP A 41 -5.99 -6.15 2.45
C ASP A 41 -6.28 -4.72 2.93
N LYS A 42 -5.93 -3.72 2.11
CA LYS A 42 -6.08 -2.29 2.44
C LYS A 42 -7.53 -1.87 2.68
N ILE A 43 -8.49 -2.56 2.05
CA ILE A 43 -9.92 -2.27 2.23
C ILE A 43 -10.34 -2.74 3.62
N ILE A 44 -9.97 -3.95 4.03
CA ILE A 44 -10.26 -4.49 5.35
C ILE A 44 -9.55 -3.66 6.43
N THR A 45 -8.26 -3.35 6.23
CA THR A 45 -7.50 -2.49 7.16
C THR A 45 -8.19 -1.15 7.36
N LYS A 46 -8.63 -0.51 6.27
CA LYS A 46 -9.31 0.80 6.30
C LYS A 46 -10.65 0.72 7.03
N GLN A 47 -11.45 -0.31 6.78
CA GLN A 47 -12.71 -0.54 7.48
C GLN A 47 -12.49 -0.68 8.99
N ARG A 48 -11.51 -1.48 9.40
CA ARG A 48 -11.15 -1.65 10.82
C ARG A 48 -10.64 -0.37 11.46
N ALA A 49 -9.87 0.42 10.72
CA ALA A 49 -9.41 1.73 11.20
C ALA A 49 -10.59 2.69 11.44
N ILE A 50 -11.54 2.75 10.52
CA ILE A 50 -12.76 3.57 10.66
C ILE A 50 -13.58 3.11 11.87
N GLU A 51 -13.81 1.80 12.03
CA GLU A 51 -14.51 1.22 13.19
C GLU A 51 -13.83 1.58 14.52
N ALA A 52 -12.50 1.71 14.51
CA ALA A 52 -11.69 2.10 15.67
C ALA A 52 -11.57 3.63 15.86
N GLY A 53 -12.22 4.45 15.04
CA GLY A 53 -12.13 5.91 15.11
C GLY A 53 -10.79 6.48 14.62
N ILE A 54 -10.00 5.69 13.89
CA ILE A 54 -8.72 6.13 13.33
C ILE A 54 -8.98 6.83 11.99
N HIS A 55 -8.43 8.02 11.83
CA HIS A 55 -8.54 8.77 10.58
C HIS A 55 -7.76 8.09 9.45
N VAL A 56 -8.44 7.87 8.33
CA VAL A 56 -7.87 7.32 7.10
C VAL A 56 -8.30 8.17 5.92
N PRO A 57 -7.58 8.16 4.80
CA PRO A 57 -8.02 8.84 3.58
C PRO A 57 -9.41 8.38 3.18
N GLU A 58 -10.28 9.30 2.74
CA GLU A 58 -11.64 8.99 2.31
C GLU A 58 -11.63 7.98 1.16
N MET A 59 -12.42 6.94 1.28
CA MET A 59 -12.61 5.94 0.23
C MET A 59 -13.76 6.37 -0.68
N TYR A 60 -13.48 6.60 -1.95
CA TYR A 60 -14.47 7.00 -2.94
C TYR A 60 -15.24 5.80 -3.50
N GLY A 61 -14.55 4.68 -3.68
CA GLY A 61 -15.17 3.45 -4.15
C GLY A 61 -14.21 2.28 -4.29
N ILE A 62 -14.82 1.13 -4.58
CA ILE A 62 -14.11 -0.12 -4.83
C ILE A 62 -14.60 -0.66 -6.17
N ILE A 63 -13.68 -1.16 -6.98
CA ILE A 63 -13.95 -1.91 -8.22
C ILE A 63 -13.46 -3.34 -8.00
N SER A 64 -14.37 -4.30 -8.13
CA SER A 64 -14.12 -5.72 -7.86
C SER A 64 -14.26 -6.61 -9.10
N THR A 65 -14.91 -6.11 -10.15
CA THR A 65 -15.14 -6.83 -11.40
C THR A 65 -14.85 -5.95 -12.61
N GLU A 66 -14.54 -6.57 -13.76
CA GLU A 66 -14.32 -5.84 -15.03
C GLU A 66 -15.52 -4.94 -15.40
N LYS A 67 -16.74 -5.42 -15.20
CA LYS A 67 -17.95 -4.64 -15.46
C LYS A 67 -18.04 -3.38 -14.60
N GLU A 68 -17.53 -3.41 -13.38
CA GLU A 68 -17.56 -2.24 -12.48
C GLU A 68 -16.56 -1.16 -12.87
N ILE A 69 -15.62 -1.42 -13.79
CA ILE A 69 -14.71 -0.41 -14.33
C ILE A 69 -15.50 0.73 -14.98
N GLU A 70 -16.61 0.42 -15.65
CA GLU A 70 -17.51 1.40 -16.26
C GLU A 70 -18.06 2.43 -15.26
N ARG A 71 -18.05 2.11 -13.96
CA ARG A 71 -18.50 3.00 -12.88
C ARG A 71 -17.44 4.00 -12.42
N LEU A 72 -16.21 3.92 -12.94
CA LEU A 72 -15.13 4.81 -12.53
C LEU A 72 -15.53 6.30 -12.62
N PRO A 73 -16.17 6.79 -13.70
CA PRO A 73 -16.62 8.19 -13.77
C PRO A 73 -17.62 8.58 -12.66
N GLU A 74 -18.51 7.67 -12.29
CA GLU A 74 -19.45 7.85 -11.18
C GLU A 74 -18.72 7.95 -9.84
N ILE A 75 -17.77 7.03 -9.60
CA ILE A 75 -17.00 6.95 -8.36
C ILE A 75 -16.14 8.20 -8.15
N ILE A 76 -15.46 8.67 -9.18
CA ILE A 76 -14.61 9.87 -9.07
C ILE A 76 -15.42 11.17 -9.11
N GLY A 77 -16.61 11.19 -9.75
CA GLY A 77 -17.45 12.39 -9.86
C GLY A 77 -16.68 13.59 -10.43
N GLU A 78 -16.83 14.73 -9.78
CA GLU A 78 -16.15 16.00 -10.15
C GLU A 78 -14.71 16.14 -9.60
N ARG A 79 -14.19 15.13 -8.93
CA ARG A 79 -12.85 15.19 -8.33
C ARG A 79 -11.77 15.24 -9.41
N SER A 80 -10.85 16.18 -9.27
CA SER A 80 -9.71 16.33 -10.20
C SER A 80 -8.55 15.42 -9.83
N ASP A 81 -8.41 15.06 -8.55
CA ASP A 81 -7.32 14.24 -8.03
C ASP A 81 -7.83 13.07 -7.20
N PHE A 82 -7.14 11.96 -7.31
CA PHE A 82 -7.45 10.72 -6.59
C PHE A 82 -6.31 9.71 -6.72
N VAL A 83 -6.40 8.63 -5.97
CA VAL A 83 -5.45 7.51 -6.04
C VAL A 83 -6.19 6.22 -6.32
N ILE A 84 -5.65 5.40 -7.21
CA ILE A 84 -6.07 4.02 -7.45
C ILE A 84 -4.99 3.10 -6.87
N LYS A 85 -5.39 2.13 -6.05
CA LYS A 85 -4.48 1.18 -5.40
C LYS A 85 -5.02 -0.24 -5.49
N PRO A 86 -4.19 -1.26 -5.70
CA PRO A 86 -4.58 -2.64 -5.46
C PRO A 86 -4.83 -2.87 -3.97
N ALA A 87 -5.88 -3.60 -3.61
CA ALA A 87 -6.21 -3.88 -2.21
C ALA A 87 -5.12 -4.72 -1.54
N GLN A 88 -4.56 -5.72 -2.25
CA GLN A 88 -3.57 -6.66 -1.74
C GLN A 88 -2.16 -6.46 -2.31
N GLY A 89 -1.91 -5.38 -3.04
CA GLY A 89 -0.59 -5.03 -3.57
C GLY A 89 0.40 -4.61 -2.48
N ALA A 90 1.68 -4.85 -2.72
CA ALA A 90 2.78 -4.50 -1.82
C ALA A 90 3.83 -3.62 -2.54
N GLY A 91 4.67 -2.94 -1.76
CA GLY A 91 5.82 -2.18 -2.29
C GLY A 91 5.49 -0.94 -3.12
N GLY A 92 4.23 -0.53 -3.18
CA GLY A 92 3.80 0.59 -4.05
C GLY A 92 3.46 0.17 -5.48
N ASP A 93 3.63 -1.10 -5.83
CA ASP A 93 3.33 -1.62 -7.16
C ASP A 93 1.83 -1.50 -7.48
N GLY A 94 1.55 -1.10 -8.72
CA GLY A 94 0.16 -0.94 -9.20
C GLY A 94 -0.57 0.31 -8.70
N ILE A 95 0.09 1.18 -7.93
CA ILE A 95 -0.50 2.45 -7.49
C ILE A 95 -0.46 3.46 -8.63
N LEU A 96 -1.60 4.07 -8.91
CA LEU A 96 -1.72 5.18 -9.84
C LEU A 96 -2.21 6.42 -9.10
N VAL A 97 -1.40 7.48 -9.09
CA VAL A 97 -1.71 8.75 -8.42
C VAL A 97 -2.05 9.81 -9.48
N ILE A 98 -3.29 10.23 -9.49
CA ILE A 98 -3.80 11.29 -10.35
C ILE A 98 -3.73 12.61 -9.60
N ALA A 99 -3.03 13.58 -10.18
CA ALA A 99 -2.84 14.92 -9.63
C ALA A 99 -3.83 15.94 -10.19
N ASP A 100 -4.35 15.69 -11.41
CA ASP A 100 -5.28 16.60 -12.06
C ASP A 100 -6.06 15.88 -13.18
N ARG A 101 -7.20 16.45 -13.56
CA ARG A 101 -8.08 15.96 -14.62
C ARG A 101 -8.51 17.11 -15.51
N PHE A 102 -8.36 16.98 -16.81
CA PHE A 102 -8.76 17.99 -17.78
C PHE A 102 -9.12 17.34 -19.13
N GLU A 103 -10.13 17.82 -19.77
CA GLU A 103 -10.58 17.41 -21.13
C GLU A 103 -10.65 15.87 -21.33
N GLY A 104 -11.13 15.14 -20.31
CA GLY A 104 -11.22 13.68 -20.35
C GLY A 104 -9.90 12.95 -20.24
N ARG A 105 -8.82 13.65 -19.93
CA ARG A 105 -7.48 13.09 -19.66
C ARG A 105 -7.11 13.29 -18.21
N TYR A 106 -6.10 12.56 -17.77
CA TYR A 106 -5.63 12.56 -16.39
C TYR A 106 -4.14 12.84 -16.34
N LYS A 107 -3.73 13.70 -15.42
CA LYS A 107 -2.33 14.01 -15.19
C LYS A 107 -1.85 13.31 -13.92
N THR A 108 -0.81 12.48 -14.02
CA THR A 108 -0.17 11.84 -12.87
C THR A 108 0.71 12.82 -12.10
N VAL A 109 1.09 12.48 -10.87
CA VAL A 109 2.05 13.29 -10.08
C VAL A 109 3.42 13.41 -10.76
N SER A 110 3.84 12.41 -11.56
CA SER A 110 5.06 12.48 -12.37
C SER A 110 4.93 13.37 -13.61
N GLY A 111 3.77 14.00 -13.82
CA GLY A 111 3.51 14.88 -14.96
C GLY A 111 3.06 14.17 -16.23
N ARG A 112 2.99 12.85 -16.26
CA ARG A 112 2.50 12.09 -17.43
C ARG A 112 1.00 12.31 -17.62
N ILE A 113 0.60 12.52 -18.87
CA ILE A 113 -0.81 12.61 -19.25
C ILE A 113 -1.25 11.23 -19.76
N ILE A 114 -2.34 10.72 -19.19
CA ILE A 114 -2.91 9.42 -19.53
C ILE A 114 -4.37 9.55 -19.94
N SER A 115 -4.82 8.65 -20.79
CA SER A 115 -6.19 8.55 -21.25
C SER A 115 -7.06 7.77 -20.25
N HIS A 116 -8.38 7.85 -20.43
CA HIS A 116 -9.32 7.01 -19.68
C HIS A 116 -9.06 5.51 -19.89
N GLY A 117 -8.81 5.10 -21.15
CA GLY A 117 -8.49 3.69 -21.46
C GLY A 117 -7.22 3.17 -20.80
N GLU A 118 -6.21 4.03 -20.55
CA GLU A 118 -5.03 3.62 -19.78
C GLU A 118 -5.37 3.38 -18.30
N ILE A 119 -6.31 4.13 -17.73
CA ILE A 119 -6.80 3.87 -16.36
C ILE A 119 -7.62 2.58 -16.32
N GLU A 120 -8.49 2.33 -17.30
CA GLU A 120 -9.25 1.08 -17.39
C GLU A 120 -8.31 -0.12 -17.49
N HIS A 121 -7.27 -0.03 -18.31
CA HIS A 121 -6.24 -1.09 -18.42
C HIS A 121 -5.50 -1.31 -17.08
N GLN A 122 -5.18 -0.24 -16.36
CA GLN A 122 -4.58 -0.34 -15.02
C GLN A 122 -5.52 -1.03 -14.04
N LEU A 123 -6.81 -0.71 -14.06
CA LEU A 123 -7.83 -1.36 -13.24
C LEU A 123 -7.95 -2.84 -13.57
N SER A 124 -8.04 -3.23 -14.84
CA SER A 124 -8.02 -4.63 -15.29
C SER A 124 -6.76 -5.36 -14.80
N SER A 125 -5.60 -4.72 -14.88
CA SER A 125 -4.35 -5.28 -14.37
C SER A 125 -4.38 -5.55 -12.86
N ILE A 126 -5.01 -4.67 -12.08
CA ILE A 126 -5.24 -4.90 -10.65
C ILE A 126 -6.18 -6.08 -10.44
N LEU A 127 -7.33 -6.11 -11.12
CA LEU A 127 -8.35 -7.14 -10.95
C LEU A 127 -7.83 -8.56 -11.29
N THR A 128 -6.94 -8.67 -12.28
CA THR A 128 -6.29 -9.95 -12.63
C THR A 128 -5.28 -10.42 -11.57
N GLY A 129 -4.91 -9.58 -10.61
CA GLY A 129 -3.96 -9.90 -9.56
C GLY A 129 -2.50 -9.70 -9.94
N LEU A 130 -2.22 -8.91 -10.99
CA LEU A 130 -0.84 -8.64 -11.45
C LEU A 130 0.05 -8.09 -10.33
N TYR A 131 -0.52 -7.33 -9.41
CA TYR A 131 0.19 -6.66 -8.32
C TYR A 131 -0.02 -7.32 -6.95
N SER A 132 -0.87 -8.35 -6.86
CA SER A 132 -1.15 -9.01 -5.60
C SER A 132 -0.12 -10.08 -5.26
N LEU A 133 0.17 -10.23 -3.97
CA LEU A 133 1.03 -11.29 -3.47
C LEU A 133 0.40 -12.66 -3.79
N GLY A 134 1.13 -13.46 -4.58
CA GLY A 134 0.66 -14.79 -5.00
C GLY A 134 -0.19 -14.80 -6.26
N GLY A 135 -0.39 -13.67 -6.96
CA GLY A 135 -1.11 -13.61 -8.23
C GLY A 135 -2.61 -13.92 -8.14
N HIS A 136 -3.20 -13.73 -6.96
CA HIS A 136 -4.64 -13.91 -6.76
C HIS A 136 -5.40 -12.69 -7.25
N ARG A 137 -6.64 -12.91 -7.72
CA ARG A 137 -7.56 -11.81 -8.07
C ARG A 137 -7.63 -10.80 -6.94
N ASP A 138 -7.60 -9.53 -7.31
CA ASP A 138 -7.60 -8.43 -6.38
C ASP A 138 -8.75 -7.45 -6.67
N ARG A 139 -8.86 -6.41 -5.90
CA ARG A 139 -9.83 -5.32 -6.04
C ARG A 139 -9.07 -4.00 -6.12
N ALA A 140 -9.60 -3.06 -6.87
CA ALA A 140 -9.07 -1.71 -6.93
C ALA A 140 -9.80 -0.82 -5.91
N LEU A 141 -9.02 -0.13 -5.07
CA LEU A 141 -9.49 0.90 -4.15
C LEU A 141 -9.25 2.27 -4.77
N ILE A 142 -10.28 3.09 -4.86
CA ILE A 142 -10.21 4.49 -5.28
C ILE A 142 -10.41 5.37 -4.04
N GLU A 143 -9.47 6.27 -3.77
CA GLU A 143 -9.48 7.05 -2.54
C GLU A 143 -8.92 8.46 -2.70
N TYR A 144 -9.13 9.27 -1.67
CA TYR A 144 -8.57 10.61 -1.52
C TYR A 144 -7.05 10.59 -1.65
N ARG A 145 -6.54 11.52 -2.45
CA ARG A 145 -5.10 11.74 -2.59
C ARG A 145 -4.58 12.57 -1.42
N VAL A 146 -3.80 11.93 -0.56
CA VAL A 146 -3.11 12.64 0.53
C VAL A 146 -2.00 13.51 -0.07
N THR A 147 -2.01 14.79 0.27
CA THR A 147 -0.93 15.72 -0.05
C THR A 147 -0.11 15.95 1.21
N PRO A 148 1.20 15.66 1.20
CA PRO A 148 2.04 15.88 2.38
C PRO A 148 2.16 17.36 2.70
N ASP A 149 2.24 17.69 3.98
CA ASP A 149 2.53 19.04 4.43
C ASP A 149 3.90 19.53 3.91
N GLN A 150 4.05 20.84 3.77
CA GLN A 150 5.29 21.45 3.26
C GLN A 150 6.53 21.09 4.08
N ILE A 151 6.36 20.83 5.38
CA ILE A 151 7.47 20.42 6.26
C ILE A 151 8.16 19.15 5.78
N PHE A 152 7.42 18.25 5.10
CA PHE A 152 7.96 17.01 4.59
C PHE A 152 8.69 17.14 3.24
N LYS A 153 8.55 18.27 2.54
CA LYS A 153 9.21 18.49 1.24
C LYS A 153 10.74 18.47 1.31
N SER A 154 11.30 18.78 2.49
CA SER A 154 12.75 18.78 2.71
C SER A 154 13.33 17.39 3.00
N ILE A 155 12.50 16.42 3.37
CA ILE A 155 12.92 15.08 3.80
C ILE A 155 12.36 13.95 2.94
N SER A 156 11.36 14.23 2.10
CA SER A 156 10.78 13.25 1.19
C SER A 156 10.82 13.77 -0.25
N TYR A 157 11.42 12.98 -1.15
CA TYR A 157 11.41 13.25 -2.58
C TYR A 157 10.20 12.56 -3.22
N GLU A 158 9.33 13.32 -3.87
CA GLU A 158 8.17 12.83 -4.64
C GLU A 158 7.30 11.77 -3.93
N GLY A 159 6.74 12.08 -2.75
CA GLY A 159 5.82 11.16 -2.10
C GLY A 159 5.36 11.61 -0.72
N VAL A 160 4.49 10.82 -0.12
CA VAL A 160 4.09 10.96 1.28
C VAL A 160 5.11 10.15 2.11
N PRO A 161 5.83 10.78 3.06
CA PRO A 161 6.79 10.04 3.90
C PRO A 161 6.08 8.98 4.74
N ASP A 162 6.73 7.85 4.88
CA ASP A 162 6.25 6.71 5.67
C ASP A 162 6.82 6.81 7.09
N ILE A 163 5.96 6.94 8.08
CA ILE A 163 6.35 6.79 9.49
C ILE A 163 6.04 5.35 9.89
N ARG A 164 7.08 4.54 10.04
CA ARG A 164 6.94 3.13 10.40
C ARG A 164 7.27 2.90 11.87
N ILE A 165 6.28 2.45 12.63
CA ILE A 165 6.44 2.13 14.05
C ILE A 165 6.47 0.61 14.20
N ILE A 166 7.53 0.09 14.81
CA ILE A 166 7.61 -1.33 15.18
C ILE A 166 7.00 -1.47 16.57
N VAL A 167 5.94 -2.29 16.63
CA VAL A 167 5.22 -2.59 17.87
C VAL A 167 5.44 -4.05 18.24
N LEU A 168 5.82 -4.33 19.48
CA LEU A 168 5.94 -5.69 20.04
C LEU A 168 5.01 -5.82 21.24
N MET A 169 4.08 -6.77 21.18
CA MET A 169 3.12 -7.06 22.25
C MET A 169 2.35 -5.81 22.76
N GLY A 170 1.97 -4.92 21.84
CA GLY A 170 1.26 -3.68 22.15
C GLY A 170 2.13 -2.48 22.52
N TYR A 171 3.45 -2.66 22.66
CA TYR A 171 4.37 -1.58 23.00
C TYR A 171 5.14 -1.09 21.77
N PRO A 172 5.16 0.23 21.50
CA PRO A 172 6.02 0.80 20.47
C PRO A 172 7.49 0.67 20.90
N VAL A 173 8.30 0.03 20.06
CA VAL A 173 9.72 -0.25 20.36
C VAL A 173 10.62 0.71 19.60
N MET A 174 10.30 1.00 18.34
CA MET A 174 11.11 1.82 17.46
C MET A 174 10.24 2.47 16.40
N ALA A 175 10.59 3.68 16.02
CA ALA A 175 10.02 4.36 14.86
C ALA A 175 11.14 4.69 13.86
N MET A 176 10.80 4.68 12.56
CA MET A 176 11.66 5.14 11.47
C MET A 176 10.85 5.97 10.48
N LEU A 177 11.52 6.94 9.88
CA LEU A 177 11.02 7.85 8.86
C LEU A 177 11.70 7.54 7.54
#